data_15a48bc97b5f483a44abf21ac525e557
#
_entry.id   15a48bc97b5f483a44abf21ac525e557
#
_cell.length_a   1.000
_cell.length_b   1.000
_cell.length_c   1.000
_cell.angle_alpha   90.00
_cell.angle_beta   90.00
_cell.angle_gamma   90.00
#
_symmetry.space_group_name_H-M   'P 1'
#
loop_
_entity.id
_entity.type
_entity.pdbx_description
1 polymer ?
#
loop_
_entity_poly.entity_id
_entity_poly.type
_entity_poly.pdbx_seq_one_letter_code
_entity_poly.pdbx_strand_id
1 'polypeptide(L)'
;MINFALGPVTLSEEVCAIGAEQVPYFRTGKFSELMLENENYILKYCKAGKGSRAVFMTCSSTGAMEAVVMNCFSEKDKLLVINGGSFGQRFADLCRIHQIPAVSLKLEFGKKLTKERLYEYDGKGFTGLLVNVGETSTGVLYDAEMLGEFCRKNDLFFVCDTVYSFLADPFAMEEVHADIMITGSQKALACPPGVSVIVFSEKAVERVKKQKVESLYFNLDLMLKNQERGQTPFTPAVGILLQIHTRLKEIERRGGVEEEVKRVSRQAKDFREKIKDLPFSFLSESPSNALTALHPLRANAYSLFLLLEEEYGIWVCPNGGEQKETVFRVGHLGALGPEENSILLHALQDLQLRGLL
;
A
#
# COMPACT_ATOMS: atom_id res chain seq x y z
N MET A 1 -15.80 -0.15 19.11
CA MET A 1 -15.83 0.52 17.79
C MET A 1 -15.24 -0.45 16.76
N ILE A 2 -15.98 -0.72 15.68
CA ILE A 2 -15.49 -1.57 14.57
C ILE A 2 -14.84 -0.67 13.54
N ASN A 3 -13.60 -1.00 13.16
CA ASN A 3 -12.78 -0.12 12.34
C ASN A 3 -12.60 -0.69 10.92
N PHE A 4 -13.33 -0.15 9.95
CA PHE A 4 -13.16 -0.40 8.51
C PHE A 4 -12.26 0.64 7.82
N ALA A 5 -11.41 1.36 8.58
CA ALA A 5 -10.45 2.28 7.98
C ALA A 5 -9.44 1.56 7.10
N LEU A 6 -8.87 2.31 6.17
CA LEU A 6 -7.87 1.80 5.21
C LEU A 6 -6.45 1.75 5.78
N GLY A 7 -6.28 2.19 7.02
CA GLY A 7 -5.03 2.27 7.76
C GLY A 7 -4.92 3.55 8.58
N PRO A 8 -4.59 3.41 9.88
CA PRO A 8 -4.31 2.15 10.58
C PRO A 8 -5.51 1.21 10.64
N VAL A 9 -5.26 -0.06 10.39
CA VAL A 9 -6.28 -1.13 10.44
C VAL A 9 -6.33 -1.79 11.82
N THR A 10 -7.37 -2.58 12.08
CA THR A 10 -7.48 -3.37 13.32
C THR A 10 -6.36 -4.43 13.37
N LEU A 11 -5.65 -4.48 14.48
CA LEU A 11 -4.54 -5.40 14.73
C LEU A 11 -5.06 -6.72 15.31
N SER A 12 -4.31 -7.81 15.12
CA SER A 12 -4.57 -9.06 15.84
C SER A 12 -4.17 -8.94 17.30
N GLU A 13 -4.74 -9.80 18.17
CA GLU A 13 -4.41 -9.83 19.59
C GLU A 13 -2.92 -10.12 19.83
N GLU A 14 -2.31 -11.00 19.04
CA GLU A 14 -0.89 -11.32 19.11
C GLU A 14 -0.01 -10.08 18.85
N VAL A 15 -0.35 -9.28 17.82
CA VAL A 15 0.37 -8.05 17.49
C VAL A 15 0.16 -6.99 18.57
N CYS A 16 -1.05 -6.87 19.12
CA CYS A 16 -1.33 -5.97 20.25
C CYS A 16 -0.53 -6.34 21.50
N ALA A 17 -0.44 -7.64 21.83
CA ALA A 17 0.32 -8.14 23.00
C ALA A 17 1.79 -7.73 22.94
N ILE A 18 2.45 -7.86 21.78
CA ILE A 18 3.84 -7.40 21.58
C ILE A 18 3.96 -5.88 21.80
N GLY A 19 2.95 -5.10 21.40
CA GLY A 19 2.94 -3.65 21.61
C GLY A 19 2.86 -3.23 23.09
N ALA A 20 2.46 -4.12 23.99
CA ALA A 20 2.41 -3.91 25.43
C ALA A 20 3.70 -4.32 26.17
N GLU A 21 4.65 -4.95 25.47
CA GLU A 21 5.90 -5.41 26.06
C GLU A 21 6.94 -4.29 26.16
N GLN A 22 7.93 -4.47 27.09
CA GLN A 22 9.08 -3.59 27.18
C GLN A 22 9.94 -3.68 25.92
N VAL A 23 10.20 -2.53 25.29
CA VAL A 23 11.03 -2.45 24.09
C VAL A 23 12.50 -2.76 24.42
N PRO A 24 13.12 -3.78 23.79
CA PRO A 24 14.52 -4.13 24.04
C PRO A 24 15.49 -3.16 23.33
N TYR A 25 16.74 -3.17 23.79
CA TYR A 25 17.81 -2.48 23.07
C TYR A 25 18.12 -3.19 21.74
N PHE A 26 18.17 -2.42 20.67
CA PHE A 26 18.21 -2.96 19.30
C PHE A 26 19.62 -3.30 18.76
N ARG A 27 20.71 -2.76 19.34
CA ARG A 27 22.09 -3.07 18.91
C ARG A 27 22.57 -4.41 19.49
N THR A 28 21.82 -5.48 19.23
CA THR A 28 22.10 -6.85 19.72
C THR A 28 22.05 -7.85 18.56
N GLY A 29 22.75 -8.98 18.71
CA GLY A 29 22.71 -10.07 17.72
C GLY A 29 21.28 -10.60 17.51
N LYS A 30 20.53 -10.77 18.61
CA LYS A 30 19.13 -11.24 18.57
C LYS A 30 18.22 -10.32 17.75
N PHE A 31 18.40 -9.00 17.85
CA PHE A 31 17.64 -8.06 17.03
C PHE A 31 18.10 -8.10 15.56
N SER A 32 19.40 -8.28 15.30
CA SER A 32 19.92 -8.47 13.95
C SER A 32 19.34 -9.71 13.27
N GLU A 33 19.26 -10.83 13.98
CA GLU A 33 18.61 -12.05 13.48
C GLU A 33 17.14 -11.82 13.12
N LEU A 34 16.37 -11.16 14.00
CA LEU A 34 14.99 -10.80 13.75
C LEU A 34 14.83 -9.92 12.51
N MET A 35 15.69 -8.95 12.30
CA MET A 35 15.64 -8.05 11.15
C MET A 35 15.94 -8.80 9.83
N LEU A 36 16.90 -9.72 9.84
CA LEU A 36 17.19 -10.58 8.68
C LEU A 36 16.04 -11.56 8.39
N GLU A 37 15.40 -12.08 9.44
CA GLU A 37 14.22 -12.94 9.28
C GLU A 37 13.04 -12.15 8.72
N ASN A 38 12.82 -10.91 9.17
CA ASN A 38 11.81 -10.02 8.60
C ASN A 38 12.07 -9.73 7.10
N GLU A 39 13.33 -9.45 6.73
CA GLU A 39 13.72 -9.28 5.32
C GLU A 39 13.37 -10.52 4.50
N ASN A 40 13.73 -11.73 4.99
CA ASN A 40 13.44 -12.97 4.30
C ASN A 40 11.93 -13.20 4.08
N TYR A 41 11.10 -12.93 5.09
CA TYR A 41 9.64 -13.02 4.94
C TYR A 41 9.10 -12.02 3.91
N ILE A 42 9.54 -10.78 3.94
CA ILE A 42 9.09 -9.75 2.99
C ILE A 42 9.47 -10.15 1.57
N LEU A 43 10.72 -10.55 1.33
CA LEU A 43 11.18 -11.00 0.01
C LEU A 43 10.40 -12.23 -0.50
N LYS A 44 10.13 -13.19 0.39
CA LYS A 44 9.29 -14.35 0.09
C LYS A 44 7.87 -13.94 -0.30
N TYR A 45 7.24 -13.05 0.47
CA TYR A 45 5.83 -12.70 0.28
C TYR A 45 5.59 -11.79 -0.92
N CYS A 46 6.54 -10.97 -1.32
CA CYS A 46 6.45 -10.22 -2.57
C CYS A 46 7.02 -10.99 -3.77
N LYS A 47 7.47 -12.24 -3.59
CA LYS A 47 8.09 -13.07 -4.62
C LYS A 47 9.20 -12.32 -5.36
N ALA A 48 10.11 -11.74 -4.58
CA ALA A 48 11.25 -11.02 -5.11
C ALA A 48 12.28 -11.97 -5.73
N GLY A 49 12.91 -11.56 -6.83
CA GLY A 49 13.92 -12.33 -7.52
C GLY A 49 15.24 -12.45 -6.76
N LYS A 50 16.14 -13.29 -7.25
CA LYS A 50 17.47 -13.48 -6.67
C LYS A 50 18.26 -12.15 -6.60
N GLY A 51 19.01 -11.95 -5.53
CA GLY A 51 19.79 -10.72 -5.31
C GLY A 51 18.97 -9.54 -4.79
N SER A 52 17.66 -9.70 -4.63
CA SER A 52 16.79 -8.69 -4.03
C SER A 52 17.10 -8.46 -2.55
N ARG A 53 16.83 -7.24 -2.06
CA ARG A 53 17.03 -6.83 -0.67
C ARG A 53 15.80 -6.06 -0.18
N ALA A 54 15.60 -6.01 1.14
CA ALA A 54 14.58 -5.16 1.73
C ALA A 54 15.14 -4.35 2.90
N VAL A 55 14.70 -3.08 3.03
CA VAL A 55 15.04 -2.22 4.17
C VAL A 55 13.78 -1.76 4.90
N PHE A 56 13.93 -1.50 6.21
CA PHE A 56 12.85 -1.06 7.09
C PHE A 56 13.17 0.36 7.55
N MET A 57 12.35 1.33 7.11
CA MET A 57 12.52 2.74 7.43
C MET A 57 11.53 3.18 8.50
N THR A 58 12.00 3.88 9.52
CA THR A 58 11.11 4.54 10.50
C THR A 58 10.54 5.81 9.87
N CYS A 59 9.48 5.68 9.10
CA CYS A 59 8.78 6.77 8.45
C CYS A 59 7.39 6.32 7.98
N SER A 60 6.58 7.27 7.51
CA SER A 60 5.39 6.96 6.72
C SER A 60 5.78 6.49 5.32
N SER A 61 4.88 5.78 4.63
CA SER A 61 5.13 5.33 3.25
C SER A 61 5.36 6.49 2.27
N THR A 62 4.89 7.69 2.58
CA THR A 62 5.25 8.91 1.84
C THR A 62 6.76 9.19 1.93
N GLY A 63 7.37 9.01 3.11
CA GLY A 63 8.82 9.14 3.25
C GLY A 63 9.59 8.07 2.46
N ALA A 64 9.06 6.86 2.36
CA ALA A 64 9.64 5.82 1.50
C ALA A 64 9.51 6.16 0.00
N MET A 65 8.36 6.69 -0.45
CA MET A 65 8.19 7.20 -1.82
C MET A 65 9.22 8.28 -2.14
N GLU A 66 9.40 9.25 -1.24
CA GLU A 66 10.36 10.34 -1.39
C GLU A 66 11.80 9.81 -1.42
N ALA A 67 12.16 8.92 -0.49
CA ALA A 67 13.47 8.27 -0.48
C ALA A 67 13.76 7.55 -1.81
N VAL A 68 12.79 6.82 -2.36
CA VAL A 68 12.95 6.13 -3.67
C VAL A 68 13.16 7.14 -4.80
N VAL A 69 12.35 8.21 -4.86
CA VAL A 69 12.51 9.25 -5.89
C VAL A 69 13.90 9.88 -5.82
N MET A 70 14.37 10.25 -4.63
CA MET A 70 15.70 10.88 -4.42
C MET A 70 16.88 9.94 -4.73
N ASN A 71 16.74 8.65 -4.45
CA ASN A 71 17.85 7.69 -4.55
C ASN A 71 17.91 6.96 -5.88
N CYS A 72 16.82 6.97 -6.65
CA CYS A 72 16.76 6.22 -7.92
C CYS A 72 16.78 7.13 -9.15
N PHE A 73 16.50 8.43 -9.02
CA PHE A 73 16.34 9.32 -10.17
C PHE A 73 17.06 10.67 -9.98
N SER A 74 17.29 11.35 -11.09
CA SER A 74 17.96 12.64 -11.17
C SER A 74 17.32 13.52 -12.26
N GLU A 75 17.82 14.73 -12.44
CA GLU A 75 17.41 15.65 -13.51
C GLU A 75 17.66 15.10 -14.93
N LYS A 76 18.44 14.03 -15.07
CA LYS A 76 18.71 13.35 -16.35
C LYS A 76 17.66 12.33 -16.72
N ASP A 77 16.80 11.97 -15.78
CA ASP A 77 15.72 11.02 -15.99
C ASP A 77 14.48 11.73 -16.55
N LYS A 78 13.61 10.96 -17.22
CA LYS A 78 12.28 11.38 -17.64
C LYS A 78 11.29 10.31 -17.22
N LEU A 79 10.40 10.65 -16.28
CA LEU A 79 9.53 9.68 -15.64
C LEU A 79 8.11 9.74 -16.19
N LEU A 80 7.47 8.57 -16.29
CA LEU A 80 6.04 8.43 -16.48
C LEU A 80 5.39 8.12 -15.13
N VAL A 81 4.43 8.94 -14.70
CA VAL A 81 3.69 8.75 -13.44
C VAL A 81 2.25 8.38 -13.78
N ILE A 82 1.79 7.22 -13.30
CA ILE A 82 0.37 6.86 -13.38
C ILE A 82 -0.37 7.62 -12.29
N ASN A 83 -1.32 8.47 -12.68
CA ASN A 83 -2.00 9.41 -11.80
C ASN A 83 -3.53 9.31 -11.94
N GLY A 84 -4.14 8.42 -11.16
CA GLY A 84 -5.59 8.24 -11.10
C GLY A 84 -6.22 8.71 -9.79
N GLY A 85 -5.44 9.43 -8.95
CA GLY A 85 -5.94 9.93 -7.68
C GLY A 85 -4.87 10.61 -6.82
N SER A 86 -5.15 10.75 -5.53
CA SER A 86 -4.31 11.53 -4.61
C SER A 86 -2.91 10.94 -4.39
N PHE A 87 -2.75 9.61 -4.52
CA PHE A 87 -1.45 8.97 -4.33
C PHE A 87 -0.60 9.00 -5.61
N GLY A 88 -1.21 8.87 -6.79
CA GLY A 88 -0.53 9.14 -8.06
C GLY A 88 -0.09 10.61 -8.15
N GLN A 89 -0.91 11.57 -7.70
CA GLN A 89 -0.53 12.97 -7.63
C GLN A 89 0.67 13.19 -6.71
N ARG A 90 0.79 12.42 -5.60
CA ARG A 90 1.95 12.52 -4.69
C ARG A 90 3.27 12.18 -5.36
N PHE A 91 3.32 11.14 -6.20
CA PHE A 91 4.53 10.86 -6.99
C PHE A 91 4.87 12.01 -7.95
N ALA A 92 3.87 12.59 -8.61
CA ALA A 92 4.08 13.74 -9.49
C ALA A 92 4.63 14.97 -8.70
N ASP A 93 4.10 15.21 -7.50
CA ASP A 93 4.58 16.28 -6.63
C ASP A 93 6.01 16.06 -6.14
N LEU A 94 6.36 14.82 -5.76
CA LEU A 94 7.72 14.45 -5.38
C LEU A 94 8.71 14.66 -6.55
N CYS A 95 8.36 14.23 -7.76
CA CYS A 95 9.19 14.51 -8.94
C CYS A 95 9.40 16.02 -9.14
N ARG A 96 8.34 16.81 -9.00
CA ARG A 96 8.43 18.28 -9.13
C ARG A 96 9.30 18.91 -8.04
N ILE A 97 9.16 18.49 -6.77
CA ILE A 97 9.94 18.99 -5.63
C ILE A 97 11.43 18.69 -5.83
N HIS A 98 11.76 17.49 -6.27
CA HIS A 98 13.14 17.06 -6.51
C HIS A 98 13.65 17.38 -7.92
N GLN A 99 12.91 18.21 -8.68
CA GLN A 99 13.30 18.71 -10.02
C GLN A 99 13.60 17.58 -11.03
N ILE A 100 12.91 16.45 -10.90
CA ILE A 100 13.03 15.31 -11.80
C ILE A 100 11.95 15.45 -12.89
N PRO A 101 12.34 15.48 -14.19
CA PRO A 101 11.38 15.59 -15.28
C PRO A 101 10.36 14.44 -15.26
N ALA A 102 9.07 14.77 -15.21
CA ALA A 102 8.01 13.78 -15.17
C ALA A 102 6.78 14.20 -15.97
N VAL A 103 6.12 13.21 -16.56
CA VAL A 103 4.83 13.36 -17.23
C VAL A 103 3.79 12.51 -16.50
N SER A 104 2.68 13.12 -16.11
CA SER A 104 1.56 12.41 -15.49
C SER A 104 0.60 11.87 -16.56
N LEU A 105 0.44 10.56 -16.61
CA LEU A 105 -0.69 9.93 -17.28
C LEU A 105 -1.90 10.03 -16.33
N LYS A 106 -2.70 11.08 -16.53
CA LYS A 106 -3.90 11.33 -15.73
C LYS A 106 -5.04 10.41 -16.16
N LEU A 107 -5.71 9.83 -15.17
CA LEU A 107 -6.92 9.03 -15.33
C LEU A 107 -8.09 9.75 -14.66
N GLU A 108 -9.28 9.54 -15.16
CA GLU A 108 -10.51 9.96 -14.48
C GLU A 108 -10.68 9.18 -13.18
N PHE A 109 -11.33 9.80 -12.21
CA PHE A 109 -11.55 9.26 -10.88
C PHE A 109 -12.34 7.94 -10.92
N GLY A 110 -11.76 6.85 -10.40
CA GLY A 110 -12.34 5.51 -10.40
C GLY A 110 -12.14 4.68 -11.69
N LYS A 111 -11.55 5.26 -12.73
CA LYS A 111 -11.30 4.56 -14.00
C LYS A 111 -10.04 3.71 -13.95
N LYS A 112 -10.11 2.54 -14.58
CA LYS A 112 -8.94 1.67 -14.79
C LYS A 112 -8.01 2.23 -15.86
N LEU A 113 -6.74 1.88 -15.81
CA LEU A 113 -5.79 2.11 -16.88
C LEU A 113 -5.96 1.01 -17.94
N THR A 114 -6.21 1.41 -19.19
CA THR A 114 -6.25 0.46 -20.31
C THR A 114 -4.90 0.38 -21.03
N LYS A 115 -4.68 -0.73 -21.74
CA LYS A 115 -3.45 -0.95 -22.53
C LYS A 115 -3.29 0.12 -23.61
N GLU A 116 -4.36 0.47 -24.28
CA GLU A 116 -4.37 1.51 -25.34
C GLU A 116 -3.89 2.85 -24.77
N ARG A 117 -4.41 3.24 -23.60
CA ARG A 117 -4.06 4.50 -22.95
C ARG A 117 -2.60 4.53 -22.47
N LEU A 118 -2.09 3.41 -21.95
CA LEU A 118 -0.68 3.28 -21.55
C LEU A 118 0.24 3.35 -22.77
N TYR A 119 -0.11 2.65 -23.86
CA TYR A 119 0.72 2.55 -25.05
C TYR A 119 0.76 3.82 -25.89
N GLU A 120 -0.06 4.84 -25.61
CA GLU A 120 0.16 6.19 -26.12
C GLU A 120 1.54 6.78 -25.74
N TYR A 121 2.16 6.24 -24.71
CA TYR A 121 3.47 6.65 -24.20
C TYR A 121 4.64 5.77 -24.65
N ASP A 122 4.37 4.75 -25.47
CA ASP A 122 5.36 3.83 -26.01
C ASP A 122 6.41 4.57 -26.87
N GLY A 123 7.69 4.24 -26.67
CA GLY A 123 8.81 4.82 -27.42
C GLY A 123 9.05 6.32 -27.18
N LYS A 124 8.45 6.94 -26.17
CA LYS A 124 8.59 8.40 -25.91
C LYS A 124 9.81 8.79 -25.06
N GLY A 125 10.77 7.89 -24.89
CA GLY A 125 12.06 8.15 -24.23
C GLY A 125 11.95 8.38 -22.71
N PHE A 126 11.02 7.73 -22.05
CA PHE A 126 10.99 7.65 -20.59
C PHE A 126 12.13 6.75 -20.08
N THR A 127 12.60 6.99 -18.85
CA THR A 127 13.64 6.20 -18.18
C THR A 127 13.08 5.45 -16.96
N GLY A 128 11.91 5.81 -16.50
CA GLY A 128 11.24 5.13 -15.38
C GLY A 128 9.73 5.34 -15.38
N LEU A 129 9.04 4.43 -14.69
CA LEU A 129 7.60 4.46 -14.43
C LEU A 129 7.35 4.37 -12.93
N LEU A 130 6.54 5.29 -12.42
CA LEU A 130 6.08 5.31 -11.03
C LEU A 130 4.57 5.05 -10.98
N VAL A 131 4.14 4.12 -10.14
CA VAL A 131 2.73 3.81 -9.94
C VAL A 131 2.43 3.45 -8.48
N ASN A 132 1.30 3.92 -7.99
CA ASN A 132 0.63 3.27 -6.86
C ASN A 132 -0.23 2.16 -7.45
N VAL A 133 0.17 0.89 -7.27
CA VAL A 133 -0.50 -0.27 -7.88
C VAL A 133 -1.98 -0.32 -7.49
N GLY A 134 -2.28 0.13 -6.27
CA GLY A 134 -3.65 0.40 -5.83
C GLY A 134 -3.85 1.87 -5.49
N GLU A 135 -4.76 2.57 -6.17
CA GLU A 135 -5.10 3.96 -5.84
C GLU A 135 -6.14 3.99 -4.72
N THR A 136 -5.67 4.27 -3.51
CA THR A 136 -6.49 4.21 -2.28
C THR A 136 -7.68 5.17 -2.29
N SER A 137 -7.58 6.31 -2.97
CA SER A 137 -8.66 7.30 -3.04
C SER A 137 -9.88 6.83 -3.84
N THR A 138 -9.68 5.87 -4.75
CA THR A 138 -10.72 5.37 -5.66
C THR A 138 -11.02 3.87 -5.52
N GLY A 139 -10.10 3.11 -4.91
CA GLY A 139 -10.17 1.65 -4.83
C GLY A 139 -9.74 0.93 -6.12
N VAL A 140 -9.22 1.65 -7.09
CA VAL A 140 -8.73 1.07 -8.34
C VAL A 140 -7.44 0.29 -8.12
N LEU A 141 -7.39 -0.93 -8.64
CA LEU A 141 -6.18 -1.74 -8.78
C LEU A 141 -5.72 -1.69 -10.23
N TYR A 142 -4.51 -1.25 -10.47
CA TYR A 142 -3.90 -1.27 -11.80
C TYR A 142 -3.28 -2.63 -12.08
N ASP A 143 -3.34 -3.04 -13.34
CA ASP A 143 -2.73 -4.28 -13.83
C ASP A 143 -1.19 -4.16 -13.83
N ALA A 144 -0.57 -4.74 -12.79
CA ALA A 144 0.88 -4.68 -12.61
C ALA A 144 1.63 -5.49 -13.68
N GLU A 145 1.04 -6.56 -14.24
CA GLU A 145 1.64 -7.34 -15.32
C GLU A 145 1.70 -6.52 -16.61
N MET A 146 0.59 -5.87 -16.98
CA MET A 146 0.54 -4.96 -18.13
C MET A 146 1.56 -3.81 -18.00
N LEU A 147 1.68 -3.22 -16.80
CA LEU A 147 2.66 -2.17 -16.51
C LEU A 147 4.09 -2.70 -16.63
N GLY A 148 4.36 -3.88 -16.10
CA GLY A 148 5.67 -4.54 -16.17
C GLY A 148 6.07 -4.89 -17.61
N GLU A 149 5.15 -5.42 -18.42
CA GLU A 149 5.38 -5.65 -19.86
C GLU A 149 5.75 -4.36 -20.58
N PHE A 150 5.03 -3.27 -20.30
CA PHE A 150 5.32 -1.94 -20.87
C PHE A 150 6.70 -1.44 -20.44
N CYS A 151 7.05 -1.56 -19.15
CA CYS A 151 8.35 -1.16 -18.63
C CYS A 151 9.48 -1.97 -19.27
N ARG A 152 9.35 -3.29 -19.37
CA ARG A 152 10.34 -4.15 -20.01
C ARG A 152 10.53 -3.81 -21.49
N LYS A 153 9.43 -3.57 -22.23
CA LYS A 153 9.47 -3.18 -23.66
C LYS A 153 10.26 -1.88 -23.88
N ASN A 154 10.13 -0.92 -22.97
CA ASN A 154 10.71 0.42 -23.06
C ASN A 154 11.99 0.61 -22.23
N ASP A 155 12.53 -0.46 -21.61
CA ASP A 155 13.67 -0.44 -20.69
C ASP A 155 13.52 0.60 -19.55
N LEU A 156 12.34 0.66 -18.95
CA LEU A 156 12.04 1.59 -17.86
C LEU A 156 12.44 0.99 -16.50
N PHE A 157 12.91 1.86 -15.59
CA PHE A 157 13.03 1.52 -14.18
C PHE A 157 11.66 1.59 -13.53
N PHE A 158 11.18 0.45 -12.99
CA PHE A 158 9.80 0.29 -12.56
C PHE A 158 9.66 0.35 -11.04
N VAL A 159 8.93 1.36 -10.54
CA VAL A 159 8.61 1.57 -9.12
C VAL A 159 7.15 1.31 -8.85
N CYS A 160 6.88 0.33 -8.00
CA CYS A 160 5.56 -0.06 -7.53
C CYS A 160 5.35 0.37 -6.06
N ASP A 161 4.53 1.35 -5.80
CA ASP A 161 3.95 1.54 -4.47
C ASP A 161 2.79 0.57 -4.30
N THR A 162 3.01 -0.46 -3.49
CA THR A 162 2.02 -1.48 -3.14
C THR A 162 1.52 -1.33 -1.70
N VAL A 163 1.69 -0.16 -1.10
CA VAL A 163 1.32 0.10 0.32
C VAL A 163 -0.09 -0.38 0.63
N TYR A 164 -0.99 -0.22 -0.29
CA TYR A 164 -2.39 -0.57 -0.16
C TYR A 164 -2.70 -2.00 -0.64
N SER A 165 -2.04 -2.49 -1.71
CA SER A 165 -2.34 -3.77 -2.38
C SER A 165 -1.50 -4.95 -1.87
N PHE A 166 -0.31 -4.73 -1.32
CA PHE A 166 0.53 -5.81 -0.79
C PHE A 166 -0.21 -6.62 0.29
N LEU A 167 -0.17 -7.95 0.22
CA LEU A 167 -0.91 -8.91 1.05
C LEU A 167 -2.46 -8.85 0.91
N ALA A 168 -2.98 -7.98 0.05
CA ALA A 168 -4.41 -7.88 -0.23
C ALA A 168 -4.78 -8.38 -1.64
N ASP A 169 -3.95 -8.02 -2.60
CA ASP A 169 -4.09 -8.43 -3.99
C ASP A 169 -2.88 -9.27 -4.43
N PRO A 170 -3.01 -10.14 -5.42
CA PRO A 170 -1.88 -10.88 -5.96
C PRO A 170 -0.80 -9.92 -6.48
N PHE A 171 0.45 -10.14 -6.07
CA PHE A 171 1.60 -9.39 -6.55
C PHE A 171 2.85 -10.27 -6.48
N ALA A 172 3.59 -10.35 -7.58
CA ALA A 172 4.86 -11.08 -7.67
C ALA A 172 5.91 -10.15 -8.31
N MET A 173 6.79 -9.58 -7.49
CA MET A 173 7.73 -8.53 -7.89
C MET A 173 8.60 -8.95 -9.08
N GLU A 174 9.08 -10.20 -9.10
CA GLU A 174 9.90 -10.73 -10.18
C GLU A 174 9.10 -10.88 -11.48
N GLU A 175 7.87 -11.42 -11.40
CA GLU A 175 7.01 -11.68 -12.55
C GLU A 175 6.56 -10.37 -13.24
N VAL A 176 6.24 -9.35 -12.44
CA VAL A 176 5.87 -8.03 -12.96
C VAL A 176 7.09 -7.15 -13.29
N HIS A 177 8.31 -7.68 -13.15
CA HIS A 177 9.55 -6.98 -13.42
C HIS A 177 9.71 -5.64 -12.66
N ALA A 178 9.18 -5.54 -11.43
CA ALA A 178 9.34 -4.35 -10.63
C ALA A 178 10.76 -4.23 -10.08
N ASP A 179 11.36 -3.06 -10.23
CA ASP A 179 12.69 -2.77 -9.65
C ASP A 179 12.59 -2.37 -8.17
N ILE A 180 11.52 -1.66 -7.81
CA ILE A 180 11.23 -1.25 -6.44
C ILE A 180 9.79 -1.62 -6.08
N MET A 181 9.60 -2.16 -4.86
CA MET A 181 8.30 -2.29 -4.21
C MET A 181 8.31 -1.51 -2.89
N ILE A 182 7.25 -0.75 -2.61
CA ILE A 182 7.07 -0.01 -1.35
C ILE A 182 5.83 -0.54 -0.63
N THR A 183 5.93 -0.79 0.70
CA THR A 183 4.77 -1.08 1.54
C THR A 183 4.90 -0.43 2.92
N GLY A 184 3.84 -0.50 3.75
CA GLY A 184 3.80 0.15 5.06
C GLY A 184 3.15 -0.72 6.12
N SER A 185 3.59 -0.54 7.37
CA SER A 185 3.19 -1.35 8.53
C SER A 185 1.68 -1.28 8.83
N GLN A 186 1.03 -0.14 8.57
CA GLN A 186 -0.34 0.17 9.01
C GLN A 186 -1.46 -0.30 8.07
N LYS A 187 -1.12 -0.97 6.98
CA LYS A 187 -2.07 -1.51 5.98
C LYS A 187 -2.24 -3.02 6.17
N ALA A 188 -2.09 -3.84 5.15
CA ALA A 188 -2.29 -5.28 5.26
C ALA A 188 -1.28 -6.00 6.17
N LEU A 189 -0.11 -5.42 6.43
CA LEU A 189 0.79 -5.87 7.51
C LEU A 189 0.14 -5.76 8.90
N ALA A 190 -0.95 -5.01 9.05
CA ALA A 190 -1.74 -4.89 10.27
C ALA A 190 -0.88 -4.69 11.54
N CYS A 191 0.02 -3.71 11.47
CA CYS A 191 0.85 -3.23 12.57
C CYS A 191 0.62 -1.72 12.76
N PRO A 192 1.07 -1.12 13.87
CA PRO A 192 0.99 0.32 14.06
C PRO A 192 1.70 1.10 12.94
N PRO A 193 1.27 2.33 12.61
CA PRO A 193 1.98 3.19 11.66
C PRO A 193 3.36 3.57 12.20
N GLY A 194 4.34 3.74 11.31
CA GLY A 194 5.68 4.22 11.68
C GLY A 194 6.83 3.49 11.02
N VAL A 195 6.57 2.36 10.34
CA VAL A 195 7.58 1.66 9.53
C VAL A 195 7.09 1.50 8.11
N SER A 196 7.96 1.85 7.16
CA SER A 196 7.80 1.52 5.76
C SER A 196 8.89 0.55 5.30
N VAL A 197 8.54 -0.32 4.38
CA VAL A 197 9.46 -1.32 3.81
C VAL A 197 9.66 -0.98 2.34
N ILE A 198 10.92 -0.96 1.91
CA ILE A 198 11.29 -0.83 0.51
C ILE A 198 12.02 -2.10 0.10
N VAL A 199 11.52 -2.76 -0.93
CA VAL A 199 12.17 -3.92 -1.55
C VAL A 199 12.83 -3.49 -2.84
N PHE A 200 14.04 -3.96 -3.05
CA PHE A 200 14.90 -3.63 -4.20
C PHE A 200 15.17 -4.89 -5.00
N SER A 201 15.04 -4.84 -6.31
CA SER A 201 15.67 -5.80 -7.21
C SER A 201 17.19 -5.64 -7.19
N GLU A 202 17.94 -6.63 -7.67
CA GLU A 202 19.40 -6.50 -7.84
C GLU A 202 19.77 -5.26 -8.66
N LYS A 203 19.03 -4.97 -9.75
CA LYS A 203 19.18 -3.77 -10.59
C LYS A 203 18.96 -2.49 -9.77
N ALA A 204 17.98 -2.47 -8.86
CA ALA A 204 17.70 -1.32 -8.01
C ALA A 204 18.79 -1.11 -6.95
N VAL A 205 19.33 -2.16 -6.35
CA VAL A 205 20.48 -2.08 -5.43
C VAL A 205 21.66 -1.42 -6.12
N GLU A 206 22.01 -1.84 -7.33
CA GLU A 206 23.11 -1.25 -8.10
C GLU A 206 22.84 0.19 -8.54
N ARG A 207 21.58 0.54 -8.82
CA ARG A 207 21.17 1.91 -9.15
C ARG A 207 21.38 2.86 -7.98
N VAL A 208 20.91 2.47 -6.80
CA VAL A 208 21.03 3.26 -5.55
C VAL A 208 22.48 3.55 -5.20
N LYS A 209 23.39 2.58 -5.33
CA LYS A 209 24.83 2.75 -5.07
C LYS A 209 25.49 3.83 -5.95
N LYS A 210 24.95 4.08 -7.14
CA LYS A 210 25.53 5.02 -8.13
C LYS A 210 25.01 6.44 -7.98
N GLN A 211 23.91 6.65 -7.23
CA GLN A 211 23.30 7.96 -7.08
C GLN A 211 23.92 8.74 -5.92
N LYS A 212 24.13 10.04 -6.13
CA LYS A 212 24.49 10.96 -5.06
C LYS A 212 23.21 11.47 -4.41
N VAL A 213 23.04 11.17 -3.12
CA VAL A 213 21.87 11.57 -2.35
C VAL A 213 22.23 12.70 -1.39
N GLU A 214 21.44 13.78 -1.42
CA GLU A 214 21.60 14.94 -0.53
C GLU A 214 20.70 14.83 0.71
N SER A 215 20.69 13.65 1.33
CA SER A 215 19.97 13.40 2.57
C SER A 215 20.73 12.36 3.39
N LEU A 216 20.93 12.63 4.67
CA LEU A 216 21.47 11.64 5.60
C LEU A 216 20.39 10.60 5.93
N TYR A 217 19.17 11.06 6.23
CA TYR A 217 18.09 10.18 6.72
C TYR A 217 17.50 9.30 5.60
N PHE A 218 17.29 9.86 4.42
CA PHE A 218 16.75 9.13 3.26
C PHE A 218 17.85 8.51 2.37
N ASN A 219 19.00 8.20 2.91
CA ASN A 219 20.09 7.55 2.18
C ASN A 219 19.86 6.02 2.15
N LEU A 220 19.34 5.52 1.04
CA LEU A 220 19.01 4.10 0.86
C LEU A 220 20.27 3.20 0.75
N ASP A 221 21.39 3.69 0.21
CA ASP A 221 22.66 2.94 0.21
C ASP A 221 23.18 2.72 1.63
N LEU A 222 23.08 3.74 2.51
CA LEU A 222 23.42 3.58 3.92
C LEU A 222 22.49 2.58 4.63
N MET A 223 21.20 2.57 4.29
CA MET A 223 20.25 1.60 4.83
C MET A 223 20.54 0.18 4.38
N LEU A 224 20.81 -0.03 3.10
CA LEU A 224 21.15 -1.33 2.53
C LEU A 224 22.42 -1.90 3.19
N LYS A 225 23.49 -1.10 3.33
CA LYS A 225 24.72 -1.50 4.02
C LYS A 225 24.52 -1.92 5.46
N ASN A 226 23.65 -1.23 6.20
CA ASN A 226 23.33 -1.63 7.58
C ASN A 226 22.45 -2.89 7.62
N GLN A 227 21.52 -3.04 6.69
CA GLN A 227 20.65 -4.21 6.60
C GLN A 227 21.44 -5.51 6.32
N GLU A 228 22.61 -5.46 5.69
CA GLU A 228 23.48 -6.64 5.50
C GLU A 228 23.77 -7.39 6.79
N ARG A 229 23.84 -6.67 7.90
CA ARG A 229 24.05 -7.21 9.25
C ARG A 229 22.79 -7.20 10.12
N GLY A 230 21.60 -7.02 9.54
CA GLY A 230 20.33 -6.93 10.26
C GLY A 230 20.22 -5.71 11.17
N GLN A 231 20.72 -4.56 10.74
CA GLN A 231 20.71 -3.33 11.53
C GLN A 231 20.21 -2.14 10.70
N THR A 232 19.86 -1.05 11.38
CA THR A 232 19.49 0.23 10.80
C THR A 232 20.57 1.27 11.09
N PRO A 233 20.76 2.30 10.22
CA PRO A 233 21.76 3.35 10.48
C PRO A 233 21.45 4.15 11.77
N PHE A 234 20.19 4.42 12.01
CA PHE A 234 19.68 5.20 13.15
C PHE A 234 18.79 4.34 14.06
N THR A 235 18.37 4.88 15.19
CA THR A 235 17.42 4.19 16.09
C THR A 235 16.10 3.94 15.36
N PRO A 236 15.68 2.68 15.21
CA PRO A 236 14.43 2.34 14.53
C PRO A 236 13.24 2.35 15.48
N ALA A 237 12.03 2.24 14.92
CA ALA A 237 10.80 1.98 15.66
C ALA A 237 10.78 0.50 16.14
N VAL A 238 11.58 0.18 17.15
CA VAL A 238 11.85 -1.20 17.59
C VAL A 238 10.57 -1.98 17.90
N GLY A 239 9.64 -1.39 18.67
CA GLY A 239 8.37 -2.04 19.00
C GLY A 239 7.56 -2.43 17.76
N ILE A 240 7.50 -1.55 16.76
CA ILE A 240 6.78 -1.85 15.50
C ILE A 240 7.50 -2.96 14.71
N LEU A 241 8.83 -2.99 14.71
CA LEU A 241 9.58 -4.06 14.03
C LEU A 241 9.37 -5.42 14.67
N LEU A 242 9.21 -5.48 16.01
CA LEU A 242 8.82 -6.69 16.75
C LEU A 242 7.38 -7.12 16.37
N GLN A 243 6.46 -6.16 16.29
CA GLN A 243 5.09 -6.42 15.86
C GLN A 243 5.01 -6.90 14.41
N ILE A 244 5.80 -6.32 13.50
CA ILE A 244 5.93 -6.78 12.12
C ILE A 244 6.43 -8.23 12.09
N HIS A 245 7.44 -8.55 12.89
CA HIS A 245 7.96 -9.93 13.01
C HIS A 245 6.88 -10.91 13.42
N THR A 246 6.13 -10.59 14.47
CA THR A 246 5.01 -11.42 14.94
C THR A 246 3.96 -11.59 13.85
N ARG A 247 3.58 -10.51 13.15
CA ARG A 247 2.61 -10.56 12.06
C ARG A 247 3.07 -11.40 10.88
N LEU A 248 4.32 -11.29 10.46
CA LEU A 248 4.89 -12.10 9.37
C LEU A 248 4.87 -13.59 9.72
N LYS A 249 5.18 -13.95 10.98
CA LYS A 249 5.07 -15.34 11.47
C LYS A 249 3.62 -15.81 11.58
N GLU A 250 2.69 -14.93 11.93
CA GLU A 250 1.25 -15.25 11.92
C GLU A 250 0.79 -15.59 10.49
N ILE A 251 1.17 -14.79 9.49
CA ILE A 251 0.87 -15.05 8.07
C ILE A 251 1.45 -16.41 7.65
N GLU A 252 2.71 -16.69 7.99
CA GLU A 252 3.36 -17.96 7.67
C GLU A 252 2.61 -19.16 8.28
N ARG A 253 2.24 -19.09 9.55
CA ARG A 253 1.47 -20.15 10.24
C ARG A 253 0.09 -20.38 9.63
N ARG A 254 -0.51 -19.35 9.01
CA ARG A 254 -1.82 -19.43 8.35
C ARG A 254 -1.75 -19.91 6.90
N GLY A 255 -0.56 -20.28 6.39
CA GLY A 255 -0.36 -20.81 5.05
C GLY A 255 0.28 -19.82 4.06
N GLY A 256 0.88 -18.74 4.56
CA GLY A 256 1.66 -17.80 3.76
C GLY A 256 0.83 -16.73 3.05
N VAL A 257 1.48 -16.06 2.08
CA VAL A 257 0.91 -14.90 1.38
C VAL A 257 -0.34 -15.25 0.56
N GLU A 258 -0.38 -16.42 -0.07
CA GLU A 258 -1.51 -16.86 -0.89
C GLU A 258 -2.79 -17.00 -0.05
N GLU A 259 -2.70 -17.56 1.14
CA GLU A 259 -3.86 -17.68 2.04
C GLU A 259 -4.27 -16.32 2.64
N GLU A 260 -3.32 -15.44 2.92
CA GLU A 260 -3.63 -14.09 3.37
C GLU A 260 -4.38 -13.29 2.29
N VAL A 261 -3.91 -13.32 1.03
CA VAL A 261 -4.60 -12.71 -0.11
C VAL A 261 -6.00 -13.30 -0.31
N LYS A 262 -6.15 -14.63 -0.22
CA LYS A 262 -7.47 -15.27 -0.28
C LYS A 262 -8.39 -14.85 0.85
N ARG A 263 -7.86 -14.68 2.08
CA ARG A 263 -8.62 -14.18 3.23
C ARG A 263 -9.18 -12.80 2.96
N VAL A 264 -8.33 -11.86 2.53
CA VAL A 264 -8.76 -10.49 2.20
C VAL A 264 -9.75 -10.48 1.03
N SER A 265 -9.51 -11.30 -0.01
CA SER A 265 -10.43 -11.44 -1.14
C SER A 265 -11.81 -11.96 -0.72
N ARG A 266 -11.87 -12.95 0.19
CA ARG A 266 -13.14 -13.44 0.73
C ARG A 266 -13.88 -12.37 1.50
N GLN A 267 -13.18 -11.60 2.33
CA GLN A 267 -13.74 -10.47 3.09
C GLN A 267 -14.34 -9.41 2.18
N ALA A 268 -13.62 -9.01 1.13
CA ALA A 268 -14.10 -8.03 0.16
C ALA A 268 -15.31 -8.52 -0.65
N LYS A 269 -15.29 -9.79 -1.09
CA LYS A 269 -16.39 -10.40 -1.83
C LYS A 269 -17.64 -10.54 -0.98
N ASP A 270 -17.50 -11.01 0.26
CA ASP A 270 -18.61 -11.12 1.22
C ASP A 270 -19.28 -9.77 1.47
N PHE A 271 -18.50 -8.72 1.70
CA PHE A 271 -19.03 -7.37 1.87
C PHE A 271 -19.79 -6.89 0.62
N ARG A 272 -19.18 -6.97 -0.55
CA ARG A 272 -19.77 -6.51 -1.82
C ARG A 272 -21.06 -7.23 -2.14
N GLU A 273 -21.13 -8.54 -1.88
CA GLU A 273 -22.34 -9.33 -2.07
C GLU A 273 -23.46 -8.91 -1.11
N LYS A 274 -23.14 -8.66 0.16
CA LYS A 274 -24.09 -8.24 1.18
C LYS A 274 -24.75 -6.90 0.89
N ILE A 275 -24.01 -5.96 0.28
CA ILE A 275 -24.49 -4.59 0.04
C ILE A 275 -25.07 -4.35 -1.35
N LYS A 276 -25.08 -5.35 -2.24
CA LYS A 276 -25.46 -5.18 -3.66
C LYS A 276 -26.87 -4.64 -3.89
N ASP A 277 -27.79 -4.93 -2.94
CA ASP A 277 -29.20 -4.51 -3.00
C ASP A 277 -29.45 -3.16 -2.29
N LEU A 278 -28.42 -2.55 -1.69
CA LEU A 278 -28.50 -1.23 -1.08
C LEU A 278 -28.26 -0.13 -2.13
N PRO A 279 -28.75 1.11 -1.92
CA PRO A 279 -28.66 2.19 -2.90
C PRO A 279 -27.25 2.79 -3.01
N PHE A 280 -26.28 1.96 -3.39
CA PHE A 280 -24.90 2.35 -3.66
C PHE A 280 -24.50 2.00 -5.09
N SER A 281 -23.59 2.78 -5.66
CA SER A 281 -22.78 2.37 -6.80
C SER A 281 -21.33 2.14 -6.39
N PHE A 282 -20.69 1.15 -7.01
CA PHE A 282 -19.25 0.91 -6.84
C PHE A 282 -18.48 1.88 -7.73
N LEU A 283 -17.51 2.59 -7.14
CA LEU A 283 -16.77 3.61 -7.86
C LEU A 283 -15.70 3.02 -8.79
N SER A 284 -15.00 1.97 -8.34
CA SER A 284 -13.84 1.43 -9.03
C SER A 284 -14.23 0.52 -10.21
N GLU A 285 -13.67 0.76 -11.40
CA GLU A 285 -13.80 -0.14 -12.56
C GLU A 285 -12.92 -1.41 -12.46
N SER A 286 -11.88 -1.39 -11.62
CA SER A 286 -11.03 -2.56 -11.31
C SER A 286 -10.78 -2.59 -9.80
N PRO A 287 -11.73 -3.14 -9.02
CA PRO A 287 -11.68 -3.03 -7.57
C PRO A 287 -10.60 -3.94 -6.97
N SER A 288 -9.74 -3.36 -6.10
CA SER A 288 -8.84 -4.09 -5.23
C SER A 288 -9.61 -4.87 -4.15
N ASN A 289 -9.00 -5.92 -3.61
CA ASN A 289 -9.53 -6.61 -2.43
C ASN A 289 -9.37 -5.80 -1.14
N ALA A 290 -8.45 -4.84 -1.09
CA ALA A 290 -8.14 -4.11 0.14
C ALA A 290 -9.24 -3.16 0.59
N LEU A 291 -10.06 -2.65 -0.33
CA LEU A 291 -11.18 -1.75 -0.02
C LEU A 291 -12.30 -1.80 -1.06
N THR A 292 -13.47 -1.30 -0.66
CA THR A 292 -14.57 -0.97 -1.56
C THR A 292 -14.89 0.52 -1.44
N ALA A 293 -14.81 1.25 -2.55
CA ALA A 293 -15.23 2.65 -2.64
C ALA A 293 -16.69 2.72 -3.10
N LEU A 294 -17.52 3.42 -2.32
CA LEU A 294 -18.96 3.48 -2.49
C LEU A 294 -19.44 4.92 -2.72
N HIS A 295 -20.32 5.08 -3.68
CA HIS A 295 -21.07 6.30 -3.91
C HIS A 295 -22.54 6.05 -3.52
N PRO A 296 -23.06 6.68 -2.44
CA PRO A 296 -24.47 6.63 -2.10
C PRO A 296 -25.30 7.32 -3.18
N LEU A 297 -26.39 6.68 -3.63
CA LEU A 297 -27.22 7.22 -4.72
C LEU A 297 -28.16 8.33 -4.29
N ARG A 298 -28.49 8.42 -2.99
CA ARG A 298 -29.50 9.33 -2.46
C ARG A 298 -29.05 10.10 -1.23
N ALA A 299 -27.98 9.68 -0.57
CA ALA A 299 -27.49 10.26 0.67
C ALA A 299 -26.14 10.95 0.49
N ASN A 300 -25.79 11.85 1.42
CA ASN A 300 -24.46 12.44 1.50
C ASN A 300 -23.50 11.46 2.17
N ALA A 301 -22.39 11.13 1.52
CA ALA A 301 -21.41 10.13 1.99
C ALA A 301 -20.77 10.50 3.35
N TYR A 302 -20.52 11.79 3.59
CA TYR A 302 -19.95 12.25 4.85
C TYR A 302 -20.97 12.20 6.00
N SER A 303 -22.23 12.49 5.73
CA SER A 303 -23.32 12.35 6.72
C SER A 303 -23.52 10.89 7.11
N LEU A 304 -23.45 9.95 6.15
CA LEU A 304 -23.50 8.52 6.44
C LEU A 304 -22.33 8.07 7.32
N PHE A 305 -21.11 8.57 7.05
CA PHE A 305 -19.96 8.29 7.88
C PHE A 305 -20.19 8.73 9.34
N LEU A 306 -20.70 9.96 9.56
CA LEU A 306 -20.97 10.47 10.89
C LEU A 306 -22.05 9.64 11.63
N LEU A 307 -23.13 9.27 10.95
CA LEU A 307 -24.18 8.42 11.51
C LEU A 307 -23.65 7.03 11.91
N LEU A 308 -22.84 6.41 11.05
CA LEU A 308 -22.20 5.10 11.34
C LEU A 308 -21.28 5.19 12.57
N GLU A 309 -20.52 6.27 12.69
CA GLU A 309 -19.63 6.49 13.83
C GLU A 309 -20.43 6.74 15.12
N GLU A 310 -21.36 7.70 15.10
CA GLU A 310 -22.06 8.19 16.29
C GLU A 310 -23.10 7.20 16.83
N GLU A 311 -23.88 6.57 15.94
CA GLU A 311 -25.01 5.72 16.37
C GLU A 311 -24.63 4.23 16.46
N TYR A 312 -23.69 3.75 15.62
CA TYR A 312 -23.36 2.32 15.54
C TYR A 312 -21.95 1.98 16.03
N GLY A 313 -21.12 2.99 16.31
CA GLY A 313 -19.72 2.76 16.67
C GLY A 313 -18.90 2.11 15.54
N ILE A 314 -19.24 2.41 14.29
CA ILE A 314 -18.59 1.87 13.09
C ILE A 314 -17.83 2.98 12.39
N TRP A 315 -16.53 2.79 12.22
CA TRP A 315 -15.68 3.70 11.48
C TRP A 315 -15.51 3.20 10.03
N VAL A 316 -15.97 3.98 9.05
CA VAL A 316 -15.63 3.84 7.63
C VAL A 316 -14.75 5.02 7.20
N CYS A 317 -14.10 4.95 6.05
CA CYS A 317 -13.14 5.97 5.66
C CYS A 317 -13.77 7.01 4.70
N PRO A 318 -14.07 8.24 5.16
CA PRO A 318 -14.55 9.28 4.26
C PRO A 318 -13.48 9.66 3.24
N ASN A 319 -13.87 10.14 2.08
CA ASN A 319 -12.94 10.77 1.14
C ASN A 319 -12.67 12.24 1.53
N GLY A 320 -11.64 12.84 0.95
CA GLY A 320 -11.31 14.25 1.13
C GLY A 320 -11.59 15.09 -0.12
N GLY A 321 -11.39 16.40 0.00
CA GLY A 321 -11.56 17.35 -1.10
C GLY A 321 -12.95 17.32 -1.71
N GLU A 322 -13.03 17.38 -3.03
CA GLU A 322 -14.28 17.40 -3.79
C GLU A 322 -15.13 16.13 -3.62
N GLN A 323 -14.51 15.02 -3.22
CA GLN A 323 -15.20 13.74 -3.07
C GLN A 323 -15.73 13.48 -1.66
N LYS A 324 -15.59 14.44 -0.75
CA LYS A 324 -15.98 14.28 0.67
C LYS A 324 -17.45 13.91 0.84
N GLU A 325 -18.31 14.52 0.07
CA GLU A 325 -19.77 14.37 0.19
C GLU A 325 -20.34 13.24 -0.68
N THR A 326 -19.54 12.75 -1.63
CA THR A 326 -20.03 11.82 -2.67
C THR A 326 -19.48 10.41 -2.52
N VAL A 327 -18.35 10.20 -1.85
CA VAL A 327 -17.70 8.89 -1.75
C VAL A 327 -17.17 8.61 -0.35
N PHE A 328 -17.43 7.42 0.16
CA PHE A 328 -16.71 6.85 1.29
C PHE A 328 -16.15 5.46 0.94
N ARG A 329 -15.24 4.96 1.76
CA ARG A 329 -14.53 3.71 1.49
C ARG A 329 -14.63 2.78 2.69
N VAL A 330 -14.81 1.49 2.43
CA VAL A 330 -14.85 0.42 3.43
C VAL A 330 -13.63 -0.46 3.24
N GLY A 331 -12.77 -0.55 4.25
CA GLY A 331 -11.56 -1.38 4.24
C GLY A 331 -11.86 -2.84 4.56
N HIS A 332 -11.05 -3.74 4.00
CA HIS A 332 -11.15 -5.18 4.20
C HIS A 332 -9.87 -5.79 4.80
N LEU A 333 -8.97 -4.90 5.25
CA LEU A 333 -7.66 -5.24 5.81
C LEU A 333 -7.71 -5.41 7.33
N GLY A 334 -6.67 -6.03 7.89
CA GLY A 334 -6.52 -6.20 9.33
C GLY A 334 -7.31 -7.39 9.87
N ALA A 335 -7.59 -7.36 11.17
CA ALA A 335 -8.31 -8.42 11.89
C ALA A 335 -9.84 -8.24 11.77
N LEU A 336 -10.34 -8.17 10.53
CA LEU A 336 -11.76 -8.13 10.21
C LEU A 336 -12.22 -9.46 9.60
N GLY A 337 -13.47 -9.83 9.86
CA GLY A 337 -14.12 -11.03 9.35
C GLY A 337 -15.54 -10.79 8.83
N PRO A 338 -16.24 -11.86 8.40
CA PRO A 338 -17.62 -11.78 7.89
C PRO A 338 -18.65 -11.27 8.92
N GLU A 339 -18.34 -11.40 10.22
CA GLU A 339 -19.20 -10.90 11.30
C GLU A 339 -19.26 -9.38 11.30
N GLU A 340 -18.11 -8.71 11.20
CA GLU A 340 -18.03 -7.26 11.12
C GLU A 340 -18.74 -6.73 9.85
N ASN A 341 -18.59 -7.42 8.70
CA ASN A 341 -19.37 -7.10 7.50
C ASN A 341 -20.87 -7.18 7.74
N SER A 342 -21.35 -8.17 8.51
CA SER A 342 -22.76 -8.31 8.83
C SER A 342 -23.27 -7.20 9.74
N ILE A 343 -22.46 -6.76 10.70
CA ILE A 343 -22.79 -5.63 11.58
C ILE A 343 -22.91 -4.34 10.77
N LEU A 344 -21.96 -4.07 9.87
CA LEU A 344 -22.02 -2.91 8.98
C LEU A 344 -23.24 -2.97 8.05
N LEU A 345 -23.56 -4.14 7.48
CA LEU A 345 -24.77 -4.35 6.68
C LEU A 345 -26.04 -3.99 7.44
N HIS A 346 -26.20 -4.49 8.66
CA HIS A 346 -27.39 -4.20 9.48
C HIS A 346 -27.51 -2.70 9.79
N ALA A 347 -26.41 -2.02 10.09
CA ALA A 347 -26.42 -0.57 10.30
C ALA A 347 -26.86 0.18 9.03
N LEU A 348 -26.36 -0.20 7.85
CA LEU A 348 -26.76 0.40 6.58
C LEU A 348 -28.22 0.12 6.23
N GLN A 349 -28.73 -1.08 6.53
CA GLN A 349 -30.16 -1.43 6.34
C GLN A 349 -31.07 -0.63 7.27
N ASP A 350 -30.68 -0.43 8.53
CA ASP A 350 -31.45 0.40 9.45
C ASP A 350 -31.50 1.86 8.99
N LEU A 351 -30.36 2.43 8.55
CA LEU A 351 -30.33 3.76 7.96
C LEU A 351 -31.21 3.86 6.71
N GLN A 352 -31.27 2.83 5.87
CA GLN A 352 -32.19 2.78 4.72
C GLN A 352 -33.64 2.77 5.14
N LEU A 353 -34.03 1.95 6.14
CA LEU A 353 -35.41 1.90 6.67
C LEU A 353 -35.86 3.23 7.26
N ARG A 354 -34.94 3.99 7.82
CA ARG A 354 -35.16 5.34 8.37
C ARG A 354 -35.18 6.43 7.30
N GLY A 355 -34.94 6.10 6.03
CA GLY A 355 -34.90 7.06 4.92
C GLY A 355 -33.65 7.96 4.92
N LEU A 356 -32.54 7.52 5.55
CA LEU A 356 -31.29 8.26 5.68
C LEU A 356 -30.22 7.78 4.68
N LEU A 357 -30.51 6.69 3.94
CA LEU A 357 -29.66 6.11 2.90
C LEU A 357 -30.38 6.03 1.56
#